data_138d643786e41f163f516ff0564ee992
#
_entry.id   138d643786e41f163f516ff0564ee992
#
_cell.length_a   1.000
_cell.length_b   1.000
_cell.length_c   1.000
_cell.angle_alpha   90.00
_cell.angle_beta   90.00
_cell.angle_gamma   90.00
#
_symmetry.space_group_name_H-M   'P 1'
#
loop_
_entity.id
_entity.type
_entity.pdbx_description
1 polymer ?
#
loop_
_entity_poly.entity_id
_entity_poly.type
_entity_poly.pdbx_seq_one_letter_code
_entity_poly.pdbx_strand_id
1 'polypeptide(L)'
;MIEIAEAQRLITETAVVLPPRRVRLEDAAGQQLRADVVADVDSPPWDRAMMDGFAVSAADFPAPSAQADDSTAALEIVELDVAAERAAGDAAGLTVCPGRCVRIMTGAPVPPGADAIVPIERAIDGTAAAHAGSRVRLQDPRFRIGQHIARQGDSFRAGQTVLRAGVRLAAPQLGLAAEAGAGHVVCSVPPRVAIIATGSELVPVGVVPAYGQTRNSNGPMLAAAVNECGAEALPLGIAGDKPEPLRAAIAQGLAADMLLLSGGVSAGDYDLVPGALAAAGVECVFHKVRLKPGKPIWFGVFRRAEAAPTLVFGLPGNPVSSLVCFELFVRPALAIQAGQSAAAGQRPVFPAQLLAAVKGNAKRPVYHPCTLTQEPAGLTAEPLPWGGSADLLGLSRANGLMLLPAGCGELAVGETVTVLSFDSLSNQAE
;
A
#
# COMPACT_ATOMS: atom_id res chain seq x y z
N MET A 1 14.12 -9.57 -30.68
CA MET A 1 14.68 -9.11 -29.41
C MET A 1 14.44 -7.61 -29.34
N ILE A 2 13.71 -7.17 -28.34
CA ILE A 2 13.30 -5.75 -28.15
C ILE A 2 14.02 -5.14 -26.95
N GLU A 3 13.96 -3.82 -26.80
CA GLU A 3 14.50 -3.11 -25.64
C GLU A 3 13.59 -3.26 -24.41
N ILE A 4 14.13 -3.03 -23.20
CA ILE A 4 13.41 -3.16 -21.94
C ILE A 4 12.18 -2.23 -21.92
N ALA A 5 12.37 -0.95 -22.29
CA ALA A 5 11.30 0.03 -22.32
C ALA A 5 10.16 -0.35 -23.27
N GLU A 6 10.49 -0.92 -24.43
CA GLU A 6 9.50 -1.40 -25.40
C GLU A 6 8.71 -2.60 -24.84
N ALA A 7 9.38 -3.54 -24.16
CA ALA A 7 8.71 -4.66 -23.51
C ALA A 7 7.75 -4.17 -22.41
N GLN A 8 8.17 -3.22 -21.59
CA GLN A 8 7.34 -2.61 -20.53
C GLN A 8 6.14 -1.87 -21.12
N ARG A 9 6.32 -1.13 -22.23
CA ARG A 9 5.23 -0.46 -22.94
C ARG A 9 4.19 -1.47 -23.43
N LEU A 10 4.60 -2.53 -24.12
CA LEU A 10 3.72 -3.57 -24.64
C LEU A 10 2.94 -4.29 -23.52
N ILE A 11 3.59 -4.55 -22.38
CA ILE A 11 2.92 -5.13 -21.20
C ILE A 11 1.87 -4.16 -20.66
N THR A 12 2.22 -2.87 -20.52
CA THR A 12 1.30 -1.85 -19.99
C THR A 12 0.06 -1.67 -20.88
N GLU A 13 0.26 -1.71 -22.20
CA GLU A 13 -0.84 -1.59 -23.17
C GLU A 13 -1.73 -2.85 -23.22
N THR A 14 -1.19 -3.99 -22.83
CA THR A 14 -1.88 -5.27 -22.86
C THR A 14 -2.60 -5.60 -21.55
N ALA A 15 -2.01 -5.19 -20.42
CA ALA A 15 -2.56 -5.47 -19.10
C ALA A 15 -3.84 -4.65 -18.88
N VAL A 16 -4.89 -5.30 -18.40
CA VAL A 16 -6.16 -4.68 -18.07
C VAL A 16 -6.45 -4.80 -16.58
N VAL A 17 -7.13 -3.81 -16.06
CA VAL A 17 -7.55 -3.81 -14.65
C VAL A 17 -8.64 -4.86 -14.44
N LEU A 18 -8.49 -5.68 -13.41
CA LEU A 18 -9.51 -6.67 -13.04
C LEU A 18 -10.77 -5.99 -12.51
N PRO A 19 -11.97 -6.58 -12.74
CA PRO A 19 -13.22 -6.07 -12.21
C PRO A 19 -13.15 -5.92 -10.68
N PRO A 20 -13.60 -4.77 -10.13
CA PRO A 20 -13.60 -4.59 -8.68
C PRO A 20 -14.69 -5.44 -8.02
N ARG A 21 -14.56 -5.65 -6.71
CA ARG A 21 -15.60 -6.30 -5.91
C ARG A 21 -16.01 -5.47 -4.71
N ARG A 22 -17.25 -5.65 -4.26
CA ARG A 22 -17.71 -5.13 -2.99
C ARG A 22 -17.25 -6.05 -1.87
N VAL A 23 -16.55 -5.49 -0.88
CA VAL A 23 -16.02 -6.20 0.29
C VAL A 23 -16.51 -5.53 1.57
N ARG A 24 -16.55 -6.27 2.67
CA ARG A 24 -16.78 -5.68 4.00
C ARG A 24 -15.61 -4.78 4.35
N LEU A 25 -15.86 -3.70 5.07
CA LEU A 25 -14.80 -2.77 5.47
C LEU A 25 -13.68 -3.47 6.25
N GLU A 26 -14.03 -4.43 7.11
CA GLU A 26 -13.11 -5.22 7.93
C GLU A 26 -12.11 -6.03 7.09
N ASP A 27 -12.53 -6.46 5.88
CA ASP A 27 -11.74 -7.29 4.97
C ASP A 27 -10.98 -6.43 3.93
N ALA A 28 -11.12 -5.09 3.99
CA ALA A 28 -10.59 -4.18 2.98
C ALA A 28 -9.16 -3.67 3.26
N ALA A 29 -8.56 -4.07 4.40
CA ALA A 29 -7.23 -3.61 4.79
C ALA A 29 -6.18 -3.88 3.70
N GLY A 30 -5.40 -2.84 3.36
CA GLY A 30 -4.35 -2.92 2.34
C GLY A 30 -4.84 -2.97 0.89
N GLN A 31 -6.16 -3.09 0.64
CA GLN A 31 -6.73 -3.09 -0.71
C GLN A 31 -6.83 -1.66 -1.27
N GLN A 32 -6.94 -1.56 -2.58
CA GLN A 32 -7.14 -0.27 -3.26
C GLN A 32 -8.61 -0.01 -3.51
N LEU A 33 -9.06 1.17 -3.10
CA LEU A 33 -10.43 1.64 -3.30
C LEU A 33 -10.70 1.88 -4.80
N ARG A 34 -11.86 1.43 -5.29
CA ARG A 34 -12.26 1.54 -6.70
C ARG A 34 -13.53 2.35 -6.92
N ALA A 35 -14.13 2.83 -5.85
CA ALA A 35 -15.23 3.79 -5.87
C ALA A 35 -15.04 4.78 -4.72
N ASP A 36 -15.52 5.99 -4.88
CA ASP A 36 -15.48 7.01 -3.83
C ASP A 36 -16.29 6.56 -2.60
N VAL A 37 -15.83 6.94 -1.41
CA VAL A 37 -16.60 6.84 -0.16
C VAL A 37 -17.21 8.20 0.12
N VAL A 38 -18.53 8.22 0.21
CA VAL A 38 -19.32 9.42 0.48
C VAL A 38 -19.91 9.29 1.88
N ALA A 39 -19.79 10.33 2.70
CA ALA A 39 -20.34 10.36 4.04
C ALA A 39 -21.87 10.35 4.02
N ASP A 40 -22.50 9.53 4.86
CA ASP A 40 -23.95 9.46 5.03
C ASP A 40 -24.49 10.44 6.08
N VAL A 41 -23.63 10.90 7.01
CA VAL A 41 -23.93 11.87 8.06
C VAL A 41 -22.81 12.90 8.19
N ASP A 42 -23.10 14.02 8.88
CA ASP A 42 -22.07 14.99 9.27
C ASP A 42 -21.12 14.38 10.32
N SER A 43 -19.86 14.82 10.33
CA SER A 43 -18.93 14.53 11.44
C SER A 43 -18.35 15.83 12.01
N PRO A 44 -18.52 16.04 13.33
CA PRO A 44 -19.43 15.34 14.23
C PRO A 44 -20.90 15.52 13.82
N PRO A 45 -21.80 14.57 14.18
CA PRO A 45 -23.21 14.61 13.75
C PRO A 45 -24.05 15.67 14.48
N TRP A 46 -23.50 16.28 15.53
CA TRP A 46 -24.04 17.39 16.32
C TRP A 46 -22.91 18.16 16.99
N ASP A 47 -23.19 19.34 17.49
CA ASP A 47 -22.27 20.11 18.34
C ASP A 47 -21.89 19.27 19.57
N ARG A 48 -20.58 19.02 19.79
CA ARG A 48 -20.09 18.19 20.89
C ARG A 48 -19.02 18.88 21.71
N ALA A 49 -18.95 18.53 22.99
CA ALA A 49 -17.92 19.00 23.91
C ALA A 49 -16.53 18.48 23.53
N MET A 50 -15.56 19.35 23.48
CA MET A 50 -14.15 19.01 23.26
C MET A 50 -13.39 18.76 24.57
N MET A 51 -13.94 19.18 25.71
CA MET A 51 -13.32 19.05 27.04
C MET A 51 -14.39 18.75 28.09
N ASP A 52 -13.94 18.15 29.19
CA ASP A 52 -14.76 18.04 30.41
C ASP A 52 -14.91 19.40 31.05
N GLY A 53 -16.12 19.75 31.48
CA GLY A 53 -16.37 21.06 32.05
C GLY A 53 -17.85 21.35 32.22
N PHE A 54 -18.20 22.62 32.01
CA PHE A 54 -19.55 23.15 32.18
C PHE A 54 -20.00 23.84 30.89
N ALA A 55 -21.10 23.38 30.31
CA ALA A 55 -21.77 24.01 29.19
C ALA A 55 -22.57 25.21 29.72
N VAL A 56 -22.27 26.43 29.25
CA VAL A 56 -22.74 27.70 29.79
C VAL A 56 -23.34 28.58 28.70
N SER A 57 -24.21 29.52 29.10
CA SER A 57 -24.61 30.61 28.22
C SER A 57 -23.60 31.75 28.28
N ALA A 58 -23.26 32.31 27.13
CA ALA A 58 -22.37 33.47 27.05
C ALA A 58 -22.93 34.71 27.74
N ALA A 59 -24.26 34.78 27.93
CA ALA A 59 -24.92 35.88 28.66
C ALA A 59 -24.51 35.95 30.12
N ASP A 60 -23.99 34.85 30.71
CA ASP A 60 -23.54 34.83 32.11
C ASP A 60 -22.11 35.34 32.27
N PHE A 61 -21.38 35.56 31.20
CA PHE A 61 -19.99 35.99 31.22
C PHE A 61 -19.83 37.43 30.70
N PRO A 62 -18.88 38.21 31.26
CA PRO A 62 -18.64 39.55 30.77
C PRO A 62 -18.21 39.53 29.30
N ALA A 63 -18.66 40.55 28.55
CA ALA A 63 -18.26 40.71 27.17
C ALA A 63 -16.71 40.83 27.08
N PRO A 64 -16.05 40.13 26.11
CA PRO A 64 -14.60 40.23 25.98
C PRO A 64 -14.21 41.70 25.75
N SER A 65 -13.50 42.32 26.70
CA SER A 65 -12.99 43.67 26.52
C SER A 65 -11.82 43.66 25.55
N ALA A 66 -11.92 44.45 24.49
CA ALA A 66 -10.85 44.58 23.46
C ALA A 66 -9.55 45.22 23.99
N GLN A 67 -9.49 45.60 25.28
CA GLN A 67 -8.42 46.39 25.91
C GLN A 67 -7.85 45.78 27.20
N ALA A 68 -8.18 44.54 27.56
CA ALA A 68 -7.61 43.93 28.76
C ALA A 68 -6.14 43.52 28.50
N ASP A 69 -5.23 44.37 28.97
CA ASP A 69 -3.83 43.99 29.17
C ASP A 69 -3.77 42.90 30.26
N ASP A 70 -2.97 41.86 30.05
CA ASP A 70 -2.96 40.55 30.75
C ASP A 70 -2.69 40.64 32.27
N SER A 71 -2.54 41.85 32.86
CA SER A 71 -2.02 42.01 34.22
C SER A 71 -2.98 42.61 35.28
N THR A 72 -4.16 43.14 34.94
CA THR A 72 -4.98 43.90 35.92
C THR A 72 -6.50 43.78 35.85
N ALA A 73 -7.08 42.94 34.96
CA ALA A 73 -8.53 42.71 34.99
C ALA A 73 -8.88 41.88 36.24
N ALA A 74 -9.69 42.44 37.15
CA ALA A 74 -10.31 41.65 38.22
C ALA A 74 -11.06 40.48 37.56
N LEU A 75 -10.57 39.27 37.75
CA LEU A 75 -11.15 38.06 37.17
C LEU A 75 -12.55 37.88 37.75
N GLU A 76 -13.58 38.19 36.95
CA GLU A 76 -14.97 38.07 37.38
C GLU A 76 -15.32 36.59 37.63
N ILE A 77 -15.89 36.32 38.79
CA ILE A 77 -16.32 34.96 39.16
C ILE A 77 -17.78 34.84 38.78
N VAL A 78 -18.11 33.86 37.99
CA VAL A 78 -19.48 33.54 37.59
C VAL A 78 -19.97 32.35 38.43
N GLU A 79 -21.09 32.55 39.16
CA GLU A 79 -21.70 31.48 39.95
C GLU A 79 -22.96 30.97 39.22
N LEU A 80 -23.03 29.65 38.97
CA LEU A 80 -24.11 29.03 38.22
C LEU A 80 -24.67 27.81 38.96
N ASP A 81 -25.99 27.61 38.84
CA ASP A 81 -26.65 26.39 39.29
C ASP A 81 -26.40 25.24 38.27
N VAL A 82 -25.88 24.11 38.73
CA VAL A 82 -25.70 22.93 37.89
C VAL A 82 -27.02 22.19 37.71
N ALA A 83 -27.64 22.35 36.55
CA ALA A 83 -28.97 21.82 36.27
C ALA A 83 -28.99 20.30 36.01
N ALA A 84 -27.92 19.79 35.42
CA ALA A 84 -27.77 18.37 35.07
C ALA A 84 -26.31 18.03 34.79
N GLU A 85 -26.05 16.72 34.60
CA GLU A 85 -24.80 16.21 34.06
C GLU A 85 -25.08 15.50 32.72
N ARG A 86 -24.11 15.56 31.78
CA ARG A 86 -24.17 14.88 30.49
C ARG A 86 -22.88 14.16 30.19
N ALA A 87 -23.03 12.89 29.85
CA ALA A 87 -21.98 12.04 29.31
C ALA A 87 -22.16 11.83 27.79
N ALA A 88 -21.13 11.28 27.15
CA ALA A 88 -21.24 10.87 25.77
C ALA A 88 -22.35 9.81 25.63
N GLY A 89 -23.23 10.00 24.64
CA GLY A 89 -24.38 9.13 24.42
C GLY A 89 -25.69 9.57 25.08
N ASP A 90 -25.66 10.59 25.98
CA ASP A 90 -26.90 11.14 26.57
C ASP A 90 -27.64 12.04 25.57
N ALA A 91 -28.93 11.76 25.36
CA ALA A 91 -29.80 12.51 24.43
C ALA A 91 -30.86 13.38 25.11
N ALA A 92 -30.81 13.60 26.41
CA ALA A 92 -31.88 14.26 27.15
C ALA A 92 -32.02 15.75 26.82
N GLY A 93 -33.25 16.20 26.60
CA GLY A 93 -33.64 17.53 26.12
C GLY A 93 -33.61 18.65 27.17
N LEU A 94 -32.46 18.88 27.80
CA LEU A 94 -32.30 20.02 28.71
C LEU A 94 -31.76 21.24 27.96
N THR A 95 -32.34 22.42 28.18
CA THR A 95 -31.86 23.69 27.64
C THR A 95 -31.10 24.45 28.71
N VAL A 96 -29.93 24.97 28.38
CA VAL A 96 -29.19 25.93 29.24
C VAL A 96 -29.84 27.29 29.14
N CYS A 97 -30.08 27.91 30.31
CA CYS A 97 -30.59 29.27 30.43
C CYS A 97 -29.64 30.09 31.29
N PRO A 98 -29.60 31.42 31.17
CA PRO A 98 -28.81 32.28 32.03
C PRO A 98 -28.96 31.95 33.54
N GLY A 99 -27.86 31.95 34.27
CA GLY A 99 -27.77 31.55 35.68
C GLY A 99 -27.67 30.04 35.91
N ARG A 100 -27.70 29.21 34.83
CA ARG A 100 -27.65 27.76 34.93
C ARG A 100 -26.66 27.17 33.94
N CYS A 101 -26.00 26.11 34.33
CA CYS A 101 -25.08 25.34 33.45
C CYS A 101 -25.39 23.86 33.50
N VAL A 102 -24.78 23.13 32.59
CA VAL A 102 -24.80 21.67 32.55
C VAL A 102 -23.35 21.17 32.67
N ARG A 103 -23.09 20.32 33.65
CA ARG A 103 -21.81 19.59 33.68
C ARG A 103 -21.74 18.64 32.49
N ILE A 104 -20.69 18.76 31.69
CA ILE A 104 -20.58 18.04 30.41
C ILE A 104 -19.25 17.34 30.31
N MET A 105 -19.25 16.11 29.78
CA MET A 105 -18.06 15.33 29.52
C MET A 105 -17.67 15.44 28.05
N THR A 106 -16.38 15.24 27.74
CA THR A 106 -15.85 15.21 26.40
C THR A 106 -16.63 14.24 25.50
N GLY A 107 -16.98 14.67 24.30
CA GLY A 107 -17.78 13.90 23.35
C GLY A 107 -19.30 13.99 23.55
N ALA A 108 -19.79 14.54 24.66
CA ALA A 108 -21.22 14.69 24.90
C ALA A 108 -21.84 15.77 24.00
N PRO A 109 -23.12 15.61 23.57
CA PRO A 109 -23.84 16.63 22.81
C PRO A 109 -23.99 17.91 23.63
N VAL A 110 -23.65 19.04 23.02
CA VAL A 110 -23.86 20.38 23.66
C VAL A 110 -25.35 20.66 23.77
N PRO A 111 -25.86 20.97 24.98
CA PRO A 111 -27.27 21.24 25.15
C PRO A 111 -27.68 22.55 24.45
N PRO A 112 -28.91 22.64 23.92
CA PRO A 112 -29.45 23.90 23.41
C PRO A 112 -29.33 25.05 24.43
N GLY A 113 -29.01 26.25 23.95
CA GLY A 113 -28.81 27.44 24.78
C GLY A 113 -27.41 27.57 25.39
N ALA A 114 -26.56 26.57 25.27
CA ALA A 114 -25.15 26.69 25.61
C ALA A 114 -24.34 27.25 24.43
N ASP A 115 -23.53 28.26 24.69
CA ASP A 115 -22.72 28.96 23.71
C ASP A 115 -21.24 28.63 23.82
N ALA A 116 -20.80 28.07 24.96
CA ALA A 116 -19.42 27.73 25.25
C ALA A 116 -19.31 26.61 26.27
N ILE A 117 -18.15 26.00 26.35
CA ILE A 117 -17.80 25.10 27.45
C ILE A 117 -16.62 25.70 28.21
N VAL A 118 -16.83 25.86 29.50
CA VAL A 118 -15.78 26.26 30.44
C VAL A 118 -15.15 25.00 31.01
N PRO A 119 -13.82 24.78 30.82
CA PRO A 119 -13.15 23.58 31.30
C PRO A 119 -13.25 23.43 32.82
N ILE A 120 -13.27 22.18 33.30
CA ILE A 120 -13.40 21.85 34.73
C ILE A 120 -12.28 22.48 35.58
N GLU A 121 -11.09 22.71 35.01
CA GLU A 121 -9.94 23.36 35.65
C GLU A 121 -10.17 24.87 35.94
N ARG A 122 -11.23 25.45 35.39
CA ARG A 122 -11.65 26.81 35.61
C ARG A 122 -12.65 26.95 36.76
N ALA A 123 -13.07 25.84 37.38
CA ALA A 123 -13.85 25.85 38.59
C ALA A 123 -12.95 26.17 39.81
N ILE A 124 -13.40 27.11 40.62
CA ILE A 124 -12.67 27.58 41.81
C ILE A 124 -13.36 27.14 43.11
N ASP A 125 -12.68 27.35 44.23
CA ASP A 125 -13.19 27.09 45.59
C ASP A 125 -13.70 25.65 45.80
N GLY A 126 -13.04 24.67 45.16
CA GLY A 126 -13.41 23.27 45.29
C GLY A 126 -14.69 22.85 44.56
N THR A 127 -15.26 23.73 43.72
CA THR A 127 -16.53 23.46 42.99
C THR A 127 -16.34 22.64 41.71
N ALA A 128 -15.13 22.18 41.38
CA ALA A 128 -14.86 21.29 40.23
C ALA A 128 -15.67 19.98 40.27
N ALA A 129 -16.02 19.50 41.46
CA ALA A 129 -16.87 18.32 41.68
C ALA A 129 -18.38 18.64 41.72
N ALA A 130 -18.78 19.84 41.34
CA ALA A 130 -20.20 20.26 41.34
C ALA A 130 -21.02 19.33 40.44
N HIS A 131 -22.16 18.87 40.92
CA HIS A 131 -23.09 17.92 40.31
C HIS A 131 -24.50 18.51 40.23
N ALA A 132 -25.41 17.84 39.59
CA ALA A 132 -26.80 18.31 39.47
C ALA A 132 -27.42 18.66 40.83
N GLY A 133 -27.96 19.85 40.91
CA GLY A 133 -28.54 20.41 42.15
C GLY A 133 -27.54 21.14 43.04
N SER A 134 -26.25 21.25 42.68
CA SER A 134 -25.24 22.07 43.34
C SER A 134 -24.91 23.34 42.57
N ARG A 135 -24.01 24.17 43.10
CA ARG A 135 -23.49 25.35 42.41
C ARG A 135 -22.04 25.19 42.05
N VAL A 136 -21.66 25.78 40.90
CA VAL A 136 -20.29 25.91 40.45
C VAL A 136 -19.89 27.39 40.41
N ARG A 137 -18.64 27.67 40.79
CA ARG A 137 -17.99 28.97 40.65
C ARG A 137 -16.92 28.88 39.61
N LEU A 138 -17.09 29.60 38.52
CA LEU A 138 -16.22 29.56 37.33
C LEU A 138 -15.44 30.87 37.22
N GLN A 139 -14.16 30.76 36.85
CA GLN A 139 -13.31 31.89 36.57
C GLN A 139 -12.50 31.62 35.29
N ASP A 140 -12.95 32.18 34.18
CA ASP A 140 -12.27 31.99 32.88
C ASP A 140 -11.89 33.33 32.25
N PRO A 141 -10.64 33.79 32.45
CA PRO A 141 -10.17 35.09 31.97
C PRO A 141 -10.08 35.16 30.44
N ARG A 142 -10.16 34.03 29.77
CA ARG A 142 -10.06 33.91 28.30
C ARG A 142 -11.37 33.41 27.70
N PHE A 143 -12.48 33.59 28.39
CA PHE A 143 -13.79 33.15 27.90
C PHE A 143 -14.07 33.68 26.50
N ARG A 144 -14.50 32.78 25.61
CA ARG A 144 -14.93 33.12 24.25
C ARG A 144 -16.17 32.30 23.88
N ILE A 145 -17.08 32.93 23.17
CA ILE A 145 -18.24 32.25 22.58
C ILE A 145 -17.73 31.18 21.60
N GLY A 146 -18.28 29.99 21.69
CA GLY A 146 -17.90 28.83 20.85
C GLY A 146 -16.68 28.05 21.32
N GLN A 147 -15.98 28.48 22.40
CA GLN A 147 -14.80 27.75 22.89
C GLN A 147 -15.16 26.32 23.29
N HIS A 148 -14.24 25.39 23.00
CA HIS A 148 -14.31 23.96 23.33
C HIS A 148 -15.56 23.23 22.82
N ILE A 149 -16.20 23.77 21.77
CA ILE A 149 -17.29 23.12 21.04
C ILE A 149 -16.78 22.72 19.63
N ALA A 150 -16.79 21.42 19.31
CA ALA A 150 -16.69 20.97 17.96
C ALA A 150 -18.07 21.08 17.31
N ARG A 151 -18.17 21.88 16.25
CA ARG A 151 -19.43 22.11 15.56
C ARG A 151 -19.82 20.95 14.67
N GLN A 152 -21.11 20.75 14.52
CA GLN A 152 -21.65 19.79 13.57
C GLN A 152 -21.04 20.00 12.18
N GLY A 153 -20.49 18.93 11.58
CA GLY A 153 -19.91 18.95 10.25
C GLY A 153 -18.55 19.63 10.12
N ASP A 154 -17.85 19.95 11.23
CA ASP A 154 -16.51 20.56 11.19
C ASP A 154 -15.46 19.69 10.49
N SER A 155 -15.56 18.36 10.62
CA SER A 155 -14.64 17.43 9.96
C SER A 155 -15.04 17.15 8.51
N PHE A 156 -16.29 16.77 8.30
CA PHE A 156 -16.91 16.60 6.99
C PHE A 156 -18.44 16.63 7.08
N ARG A 157 -19.09 16.85 5.95
CA ARG A 157 -20.55 16.93 5.87
C ARG A 157 -21.14 15.74 5.13
N ALA A 158 -22.40 15.42 5.44
CA ALA A 158 -23.18 14.45 4.68
C ALA A 158 -23.17 14.77 3.19
N GLY A 159 -22.97 13.75 2.34
CA GLY A 159 -22.82 13.90 0.90
C GLY A 159 -21.41 14.28 0.43
N GLN A 160 -20.46 14.55 1.34
CA GLN A 160 -19.07 14.84 0.98
C GLN A 160 -18.31 13.55 0.66
N THR A 161 -17.53 13.55 -0.43
CA THR A 161 -16.54 12.49 -0.70
C THR A 161 -15.38 12.61 0.30
N VAL A 162 -15.24 11.63 1.18
CA VAL A 162 -14.19 11.57 2.21
C VAL A 162 -12.96 10.77 1.76
N LEU A 163 -13.16 9.76 0.91
CA LEU A 163 -12.08 9.01 0.26
C LEU A 163 -12.37 8.88 -1.22
N ARG A 164 -11.36 9.09 -2.05
CA ARG A 164 -11.48 8.93 -3.50
C ARG A 164 -11.04 7.55 -3.95
N ALA A 165 -11.59 7.08 -5.06
CA ALA A 165 -11.08 5.90 -5.76
C ALA A 165 -9.59 6.05 -6.04
N GLY A 166 -8.84 4.93 -5.94
CA GLY A 166 -7.38 4.90 -6.10
C GLY A 166 -6.61 5.01 -4.78
N VAL A 167 -7.27 5.30 -3.66
CA VAL A 167 -6.61 5.32 -2.34
C VAL A 167 -6.42 3.90 -1.82
N ARG A 168 -5.23 3.60 -1.28
CA ARG A 168 -4.98 2.36 -0.54
C ARG A 168 -5.55 2.49 0.88
N LEU A 169 -6.32 1.50 1.30
CA LEU A 169 -6.99 1.48 2.60
C LEU A 169 -6.03 1.00 3.70
N ALA A 170 -5.30 1.93 4.31
CA ALA A 170 -4.55 1.72 5.54
C ALA A 170 -5.45 2.03 6.77
N ALA A 171 -4.93 1.89 7.98
CA ALA A 171 -5.71 2.06 9.21
C ALA A 171 -6.47 3.41 9.30
N PRO A 172 -5.87 4.58 8.99
CA PRO A 172 -6.61 5.85 9.02
C PRO A 172 -7.75 5.91 8.00
N GLN A 173 -7.56 5.36 6.79
CA GLN A 173 -8.58 5.34 5.75
C GLN A 173 -9.76 4.42 6.11
N LEU A 174 -9.48 3.29 6.75
CA LEU A 174 -10.53 2.40 7.26
C LEU A 174 -11.34 3.07 8.37
N GLY A 175 -10.66 3.77 9.31
CA GLY A 175 -11.32 4.55 10.35
C GLY A 175 -12.24 5.63 9.78
N LEU A 176 -11.74 6.40 8.80
CA LEU A 176 -12.52 7.45 8.14
C LEU A 176 -13.71 6.87 7.35
N ALA A 177 -13.51 5.75 6.64
CA ALA A 177 -14.60 5.07 5.93
C ALA A 177 -15.68 4.58 6.89
N ALA A 178 -15.29 4.04 8.06
CA ALA A 178 -16.23 3.63 9.11
C ALA A 178 -17.01 4.80 9.67
N GLU A 179 -16.34 5.92 9.97
CA GLU A 179 -16.96 7.16 10.48
C GLU A 179 -17.95 7.74 9.46
N ALA A 180 -17.65 7.60 8.16
CA ALA A 180 -18.52 8.03 7.07
C ALA A 180 -19.67 7.05 6.75
N GLY A 181 -19.85 5.95 7.52
CA GLY A 181 -20.95 5.00 7.36
C GLY A 181 -20.70 3.87 6.34
N ALA A 182 -19.49 3.75 5.80
CA ALA A 182 -19.18 2.75 4.77
C ALA A 182 -18.92 1.35 5.36
N GLY A 183 -19.97 0.61 5.72
CA GLY A 183 -19.83 -0.79 6.16
C GLY A 183 -19.32 -1.76 5.07
N HIS A 184 -19.42 -1.35 3.80
CA HIS A 184 -18.83 -2.03 2.63
C HIS A 184 -18.19 -1.02 1.70
N VAL A 185 -17.10 -1.43 1.06
CA VAL A 185 -16.38 -0.62 0.08
C VAL A 185 -16.17 -1.41 -1.21
N VAL A 186 -15.98 -0.71 -2.32
CA VAL A 186 -15.64 -1.32 -3.61
C VAL A 186 -14.12 -1.28 -3.76
N CYS A 187 -13.47 -2.45 -3.81
CA CYS A 187 -12.03 -2.58 -3.85
C CYS A 187 -11.54 -3.39 -5.06
N SER A 188 -10.26 -3.24 -5.36
CA SER A 188 -9.55 -4.09 -6.30
C SER A 188 -9.54 -5.54 -5.80
N VAL A 189 -9.57 -6.48 -6.74
CA VAL A 189 -9.39 -7.91 -6.45
C VAL A 189 -7.89 -8.22 -6.54
N PRO A 190 -7.31 -8.93 -5.57
CA PRO A 190 -5.97 -9.48 -5.72
C PRO A 190 -5.88 -10.36 -6.97
N PRO A 191 -4.95 -10.10 -7.93
CA PRO A 191 -4.77 -10.95 -9.09
C PRO A 191 -4.39 -12.38 -8.68
N ARG A 192 -4.98 -13.38 -9.29
CA ARG A 192 -4.63 -14.79 -9.08
C ARG A 192 -3.56 -15.20 -10.08
N VAL A 193 -2.43 -15.69 -9.59
CA VAL A 193 -1.24 -15.98 -10.40
C VAL A 193 -0.88 -17.45 -10.33
N ALA A 194 -1.13 -18.19 -11.39
CA ALA A 194 -0.69 -19.56 -11.51
C ALA A 194 0.82 -19.65 -11.79
N ILE A 195 1.53 -20.54 -11.12
CA ILE A 195 2.98 -20.71 -11.26
C ILE A 195 3.31 -22.16 -11.58
N ILE A 196 3.95 -22.37 -12.72
CA ILE A 196 4.40 -23.68 -13.19
C ILE A 196 5.93 -23.64 -13.34
N ALA A 197 6.63 -24.56 -12.71
CA ALA A 197 8.04 -24.83 -13.01
C ALA A 197 8.14 -25.88 -14.11
N THR A 198 8.97 -25.64 -15.13
CA THR A 198 9.16 -26.58 -16.25
C THR A 198 10.60 -27.04 -16.32
N GLY A 199 10.81 -28.34 -16.53
CA GLY A 199 12.11 -28.96 -16.64
C GLY A 199 12.08 -30.39 -16.09
N SER A 200 12.57 -31.36 -16.90
CA SER A 200 12.66 -32.76 -16.48
C SER A 200 13.74 -33.01 -15.42
N GLU A 201 14.67 -32.08 -15.27
CA GLU A 201 15.71 -32.10 -14.21
C GLU A 201 15.16 -31.67 -12.82
N LEU A 202 13.96 -31.07 -12.77
CA LEU A 202 13.44 -30.49 -11.53
C LEU A 202 12.87 -31.55 -10.58
N VAL A 203 13.24 -31.42 -9.30
CA VAL A 203 12.63 -32.20 -8.21
C VAL A 203 12.02 -31.29 -7.17
N PRO A 204 11.03 -31.76 -6.38
CA PRO A 204 10.45 -31.01 -5.26
C PRO A 204 11.52 -30.61 -4.22
N VAL A 205 11.25 -29.52 -3.47
CA VAL A 205 12.23 -28.92 -2.52
C VAL A 205 12.73 -29.92 -1.45
N GLY A 206 11.83 -30.81 -0.98
CA GLY A 206 12.16 -31.81 0.05
C GLY A 206 12.90 -33.03 -0.46
N VAL A 207 13.08 -33.19 -1.77
CA VAL A 207 13.75 -34.33 -2.39
C VAL A 207 15.25 -34.04 -2.54
N VAL A 208 16.10 -34.99 -2.19
CA VAL A 208 17.54 -34.90 -2.47
C VAL A 208 17.75 -35.19 -3.96
N PRO A 209 18.34 -34.26 -4.74
CA PRO A 209 18.53 -34.43 -6.16
C PRO A 209 19.49 -35.56 -6.47
N ALA A 210 19.14 -36.42 -7.44
CA ALA A 210 20.07 -37.37 -8.02
C ALA A 210 20.98 -36.64 -9.02
N TYR A 211 21.97 -37.36 -9.57
CA TYR A 211 22.83 -36.81 -10.61
C TYR A 211 22.03 -36.33 -11.82
N GLY A 212 22.27 -35.09 -12.24
CA GLY A 212 21.54 -34.44 -13.34
C GLY A 212 20.22 -33.78 -12.90
N GLN A 213 19.83 -33.85 -11.63
CA GLN A 213 18.63 -33.20 -11.10
C GLN A 213 18.96 -31.94 -10.30
N THR A 214 17.99 -31.02 -10.18
CA THR A 214 18.07 -29.83 -9.33
C THR A 214 16.73 -29.55 -8.65
N ARG A 215 16.75 -28.88 -7.50
CA ARG A 215 15.52 -28.51 -6.79
C ARG A 215 14.82 -27.35 -7.49
N ASN A 216 13.49 -27.40 -7.51
CA ASN A 216 12.66 -26.28 -7.94
C ASN A 216 12.75 -25.11 -6.93
N SER A 217 13.74 -24.24 -7.08
CA SER A 217 13.89 -23.03 -6.28
C SER A 217 13.03 -21.87 -6.79
N ASN A 218 12.75 -21.83 -8.11
CA ASN A 218 11.98 -20.74 -8.73
C ASN A 218 10.51 -20.73 -8.27
N GLY A 219 9.89 -21.89 -8.08
CA GLY A 219 8.49 -21.97 -7.64
C GLY A 219 8.25 -21.22 -6.32
N PRO A 220 8.92 -21.57 -5.21
CA PRO A 220 8.80 -20.83 -3.95
C PRO A 220 9.20 -19.35 -4.05
N MET A 221 10.27 -19.02 -4.76
CA MET A 221 10.76 -17.65 -4.96
C MET A 221 9.70 -16.79 -5.67
N LEU A 222 9.15 -17.27 -6.77
CA LEU A 222 8.12 -16.54 -7.53
C LEU A 222 6.80 -16.43 -6.73
N ALA A 223 6.42 -17.48 -5.99
CA ALA A 223 5.23 -17.42 -5.13
C ALA A 223 5.37 -16.34 -4.05
N ALA A 224 6.55 -16.25 -3.41
CA ALA A 224 6.84 -15.18 -2.45
C ALA A 224 6.76 -13.80 -3.09
N ALA A 225 7.38 -13.61 -4.28
CA ALA A 225 7.38 -12.35 -5.00
C ALA A 225 5.96 -11.91 -5.45
N VAL A 226 5.12 -12.87 -5.84
CA VAL A 226 3.70 -12.63 -6.17
C VAL A 226 2.94 -12.15 -4.94
N ASN A 227 3.07 -12.85 -3.81
CA ASN A 227 2.38 -12.50 -2.56
C ASN A 227 2.84 -11.13 -2.03
N GLU A 228 4.12 -10.79 -2.18
CA GLU A 228 4.67 -9.48 -1.84
C GLU A 228 4.01 -8.34 -2.67
N CYS A 229 3.57 -8.63 -3.89
CA CYS A 229 2.81 -7.69 -4.72
C CYS A 229 1.33 -7.55 -4.28
N GLY A 230 0.88 -8.28 -3.25
CA GLY A 230 -0.53 -8.32 -2.84
C GLY A 230 -1.43 -9.13 -3.77
N ALA A 231 -0.84 -9.99 -4.61
CA ALA A 231 -1.54 -10.96 -5.46
C ALA A 231 -1.61 -12.34 -4.79
N GLU A 232 -2.46 -13.22 -5.27
CA GLU A 232 -2.62 -14.58 -4.77
C GLU A 232 -1.80 -15.55 -5.62
N ALA A 233 -0.75 -16.15 -5.05
CA ALA A 233 0.04 -17.17 -5.72
C ALA A 233 -0.65 -18.53 -5.70
N LEU A 234 -0.75 -19.18 -6.87
CA LEU A 234 -1.32 -20.51 -7.08
C LEU A 234 -0.24 -21.44 -7.66
N PRO A 235 0.63 -22.05 -6.83
CA PRO A 235 1.65 -22.98 -7.30
C PRO A 235 1.00 -24.25 -7.88
N LEU A 236 1.21 -24.53 -9.16
CA LEU A 236 0.73 -25.72 -9.85
C LEU A 236 1.78 -26.85 -9.91
N GLY A 237 2.94 -26.63 -9.30
CA GLY A 237 3.98 -27.64 -9.20
C GLY A 237 4.95 -27.66 -10.39
N ILE A 238 5.49 -28.84 -10.66
CA ILE A 238 6.49 -29.08 -11.71
C ILE A 238 5.81 -29.81 -12.86
N ALA A 239 5.85 -29.22 -14.05
CA ALA A 239 5.51 -29.89 -15.30
C ALA A 239 6.79 -30.40 -15.97
N GLY A 240 6.93 -31.70 -16.15
CA GLY A 240 8.06 -32.26 -16.91
C GLY A 240 7.97 -31.87 -18.38
N ASP A 241 9.07 -32.07 -19.11
CA ASP A 241 9.19 -31.78 -20.58
C ASP A 241 8.44 -32.79 -21.45
N LYS A 242 7.32 -33.32 -20.99
CA LYS A 242 6.40 -34.14 -21.76
C LYS A 242 5.21 -33.31 -22.22
N PRO A 243 4.76 -33.42 -23.48
CA PRO A 243 3.71 -32.59 -24.05
C PRO A 243 2.39 -32.64 -23.26
N GLU A 244 1.93 -33.80 -22.86
CA GLU A 244 0.63 -33.97 -22.22
C GLU A 244 0.56 -33.33 -20.78
N PRO A 245 1.50 -33.63 -19.85
CA PRO A 245 1.53 -32.98 -18.56
C PRO A 245 1.67 -31.45 -18.66
N LEU A 246 2.50 -30.95 -19.58
CA LEU A 246 2.69 -29.52 -19.81
C LEU A 246 1.40 -28.86 -20.31
N ARG A 247 0.70 -29.47 -21.28
CA ARG A 247 -0.60 -28.96 -21.78
C ARG A 247 -1.65 -28.91 -20.68
N ALA A 248 -1.77 -29.97 -19.86
CA ALA A 248 -2.70 -29.99 -18.73
C ALA A 248 -2.42 -28.89 -17.71
N ALA A 249 -1.15 -28.70 -17.34
CA ALA A 249 -0.75 -27.64 -16.42
C ALA A 249 -1.00 -26.25 -17.00
N ILE A 250 -0.70 -26.00 -18.27
CA ILE A 250 -1.00 -24.75 -18.96
C ILE A 250 -2.51 -24.49 -18.97
N ALA A 251 -3.34 -25.47 -19.34
CA ALA A 251 -4.81 -25.32 -19.36
C ALA A 251 -5.34 -24.94 -17.97
N GLN A 252 -4.85 -25.56 -16.90
CA GLN A 252 -5.18 -25.20 -15.54
C GLN A 252 -4.72 -23.79 -15.19
N GLY A 253 -3.51 -23.40 -15.57
CA GLY A 253 -2.92 -22.10 -15.30
C GLY A 253 -3.63 -20.95 -16.02
N LEU A 254 -4.16 -21.18 -17.22
CA LEU A 254 -4.91 -20.20 -18.01
C LEU A 254 -6.28 -19.85 -17.39
N ALA A 255 -6.74 -20.57 -16.39
CA ALA A 255 -7.93 -20.20 -15.59
C ALA A 255 -7.64 -19.09 -14.56
N ALA A 256 -6.37 -18.77 -14.28
CA ALA A 256 -5.95 -17.67 -13.43
C ALA A 256 -5.89 -16.33 -14.19
N ASP A 257 -5.67 -15.21 -13.51
CA ASP A 257 -5.55 -13.89 -14.13
C ASP A 257 -4.16 -13.68 -14.76
N MET A 258 -3.17 -14.41 -14.25
CA MET A 258 -1.82 -14.44 -14.78
C MET A 258 -1.25 -15.87 -14.67
N LEU A 259 -0.45 -16.26 -15.65
CA LEU A 259 0.29 -17.51 -15.69
C LEU A 259 1.79 -17.24 -15.80
N LEU A 260 2.56 -17.71 -14.83
CA LEU A 260 4.03 -17.71 -14.87
C LEU A 260 4.54 -19.12 -15.14
N LEU A 261 5.35 -19.27 -16.17
CA LEU A 261 6.11 -20.49 -16.43
C LEU A 261 7.59 -20.19 -16.18
N SER A 262 8.27 -21.02 -15.41
CA SER A 262 9.69 -20.87 -15.13
C SER A 262 10.46 -22.02 -15.75
N GLY A 263 11.29 -21.71 -16.75
CA GLY A 263 12.01 -22.70 -17.57
C GLY A 263 11.36 -22.94 -18.94
N GLY A 264 12.03 -23.66 -19.82
CA GLY A 264 11.50 -24.09 -21.13
C GLY A 264 11.21 -22.97 -22.15
N VAL A 265 11.78 -21.76 -21.98
CA VAL A 265 11.50 -20.58 -22.83
C VAL A 265 12.72 -20.06 -23.60
N SER A 266 13.84 -20.76 -23.57
CA SER A 266 15.01 -20.40 -24.38
C SER A 266 14.79 -20.76 -25.85
N ALA A 267 15.72 -20.52 -26.73
CA ALA A 267 15.59 -20.80 -28.17
C ALA A 267 16.19 -22.16 -28.58
N GLY A 268 16.22 -23.12 -27.68
CA GLY A 268 16.71 -24.47 -27.97
C GLY A 268 15.64 -25.33 -28.62
N ASP A 269 16.06 -26.30 -29.41
CA ASP A 269 15.17 -27.26 -30.10
C ASP A 269 14.31 -28.10 -29.12
N TYR A 270 14.61 -28.04 -27.83
CA TYR A 270 13.92 -28.74 -26.74
C TYR A 270 12.95 -27.87 -25.95
N ASP A 271 12.79 -26.58 -26.30
CA ASP A 271 11.90 -25.66 -25.56
C ASP A 271 10.44 -25.84 -26.00
N LEU A 272 9.73 -26.73 -25.31
CA LEU A 272 8.34 -27.08 -25.61
C LEU A 272 7.32 -26.01 -25.23
N VAL A 273 7.68 -25.09 -24.32
CA VAL A 273 6.73 -24.10 -23.72
C VAL A 273 6.11 -23.16 -24.76
N PRO A 274 6.86 -22.50 -25.67
CA PRO A 274 6.25 -21.61 -26.67
C PRO A 274 5.26 -22.34 -27.60
N GLY A 275 5.60 -23.55 -28.02
CA GLY A 275 4.73 -24.39 -28.85
C GLY A 275 3.46 -24.84 -28.11
N ALA A 276 3.57 -25.22 -26.83
CA ALA A 276 2.44 -25.62 -26.01
C ALA A 276 1.50 -24.43 -25.71
N LEU A 277 2.05 -23.23 -25.47
CA LEU A 277 1.27 -22.01 -25.30
C LEU A 277 0.52 -21.63 -26.57
N ALA A 278 1.17 -21.68 -27.72
CA ALA A 278 0.52 -21.43 -29.02
C ALA A 278 -0.61 -22.43 -29.28
N ALA A 279 -0.38 -23.73 -29.00
CA ALA A 279 -1.40 -24.78 -29.15
C ALA A 279 -2.58 -24.57 -28.15
N ALA A 280 -2.37 -23.93 -27.02
CA ALA A 280 -3.40 -23.55 -26.05
C ALA A 280 -4.12 -22.24 -26.41
N GLY A 281 -3.78 -21.60 -27.54
CA GLY A 281 -4.41 -20.35 -27.99
C GLY A 281 -3.83 -19.09 -27.36
N VAL A 282 -2.62 -19.14 -26.80
CA VAL A 282 -1.94 -17.96 -26.27
C VAL A 282 -1.24 -17.21 -27.41
N GLU A 283 -1.60 -15.96 -27.62
CA GLU A 283 -0.97 -15.07 -28.60
C GLU A 283 0.36 -14.54 -28.05
N CYS A 284 1.47 -14.76 -28.77
CA CYS A 284 2.78 -14.21 -28.41
C CYS A 284 2.84 -12.71 -28.73
N VAL A 285 3.11 -11.88 -27.74
CA VAL A 285 3.32 -10.43 -27.93
C VAL A 285 4.80 -10.14 -28.19
N PHE A 286 5.70 -10.71 -27.39
CA PHE A 286 7.14 -10.66 -27.67
C PHE A 286 7.90 -11.86 -27.10
N HIS A 287 9.04 -12.12 -27.70
CA HIS A 287 10.02 -13.11 -27.23
C HIS A 287 11.43 -12.52 -27.33
N LYS A 288 12.18 -12.60 -26.22
CA LYS A 288 13.55 -12.08 -26.03
C LYS A 288 13.63 -10.55 -25.90
N VAL A 289 14.21 -10.14 -24.78
CA VAL A 289 14.50 -8.74 -24.44
C VAL A 289 16.01 -8.55 -24.34
N ARG A 290 16.50 -7.37 -24.67
CA ARG A 290 17.89 -6.99 -24.59
C ARG A 290 18.28 -6.68 -23.15
N LEU A 291 18.50 -7.74 -22.36
CA LEU A 291 18.68 -7.74 -20.91
C LEU A 291 19.73 -8.79 -20.50
N LYS A 292 20.46 -8.53 -19.41
CA LYS A 292 21.35 -9.47 -18.73
C LYS A 292 21.23 -9.29 -17.21
N PRO A 293 20.89 -10.40 -16.47
CA PRO A 293 20.35 -11.66 -16.96
C PRO A 293 18.88 -11.51 -17.38
N GLY A 294 18.29 -12.50 -18.08
CA GLY A 294 16.87 -12.49 -18.41
C GLY A 294 16.51 -12.39 -19.90
N LYS A 295 17.53 -12.45 -20.80
CA LYS A 295 17.31 -12.36 -22.27
C LYS A 295 16.14 -13.19 -22.80
N PRO A 296 15.92 -14.49 -22.42
CA PRO A 296 14.93 -15.34 -23.08
C PRO A 296 13.49 -15.16 -22.59
N ILE A 297 13.18 -14.10 -21.85
CA ILE A 297 11.78 -13.83 -21.43
C ILE A 297 10.82 -13.88 -22.62
N TRP A 298 9.66 -14.51 -22.39
CA TRP A 298 8.54 -14.61 -23.30
C TRP A 298 7.30 -13.96 -22.68
N PHE A 299 6.50 -13.24 -23.45
CA PHE A 299 5.25 -12.63 -23.01
C PHE A 299 4.16 -12.83 -24.06
N GLY A 300 2.97 -13.20 -23.59
CA GLY A 300 1.79 -13.36 -24.41
C GLY A 300 0.49 -13.21 -23.66
N VAL A 301 -0.60 -13.38 -24.36
CA VAL A 301 -1.96 -13.14 -23.88
C VAL A 301 -2.88 -14.27 -24.30
N PHE A 302 -3.63 -14.78 -23.35
CA PHE A 302 -4.75 -15.67 -23.61
C PHE A 302 -6.07 -14.90 -23.48
N ARG A 303 -6.79 -14.74 -24.60
CA ARG A 303 -8.06 -14.00 -24.62
C ARG A 303 -9.20 -14.92 -24.20
N ARG A 304 -9.96 -14.47 -23.20
CA ARG A 304 -11.20 -15.13 -22.75
C ARG A 304 -12.40 -14.44 -23.36
N ALA A 305 -13.48 -15.18 -23.63
CA ALA A 305 -14.68 -14.66 -24.29
C ALA A 305 -15.40 -13.57 -23.46
N GLU A 306 -15.51 -13.75 -22.14
CA GLU A 306 -16.31 -12.88 -21.27
C GLU A 306 -15.56 -12.39 -20.01
N ALA A 307 -14.23 -12.51 -19.98
CA ALA A 307 -13.42 -12.11 -18.83
C ALA A 307 -12.15 -11.34 -19.27
N ALA A 308 -11.51 -10.71 -18.32
CA ALA A 308 -10.21 -10.10 -18.54
C ALA A 308 -9.22 -11.16 -19.08
N PRO A 309 -8.33 -10.79 -20.01
CA PRO A 309 -7.36 -11.73 -20.59
C PRO A 309 -6.39 -12.23 -19.51
N THR A 310 -5.93 -13.49 -19.65
CA THR A 310 -4.82 -14.01 -18.84
C THR A 310 -3.51 -13.52 -19.44
N LEU A 311 -2.69 -12.84 -18.65
CA LEU A 311 -1.33 -12.50 -19.03
C LEU A 311 -0.41 -13.71 -18.81
N VAL A 312 0.42 -14.03 -19.78
CA VAL A 312 1.29 -15.21 -19.71
C VAL A 312 2.74 -14.79 -19.83
N PHE A 313 3.54 -15.12 -18.82
CA PHE A 313 4.97 -14.86 -18.81
C PHE A 313 5.74 -16.18 -18.77
N GLY A 314 6.59 -16.36 -19.75
CA GLY A 314 7.62 -17.40 -19.75
C GLY A 314 8.93 -16.81 -19.23
N LEU A 315 9.30 -17.18 -18.01
CA LEU A 315 10.49 -16.71 -17.32
C LEU A 315 11.67 -17.68 -17.51
N PRO A 316 12.92 -17.19 -17.52
CA PRO A 316 14.08 -18.06 -17.64
C PRO A 316 14.17 -19.10 -16.51
N GLY A 317 14.74 -20.27 -16.78
CA GLY A 317 14.97 -21.31 -15.75
C GLY A 317 15.99 -20.92 -14.67
N ASN A 318 16.97 -20.08 -15.00
CA ASN A 318 17.95 -19.59 -14.02
C ASN A 318 17.32 -18.61 -13.02
N PRO A 319 17.49 -18.78 -11.68
CA PRO A 319 16.74 -18.06 -10.66
C PRO A 319 16.95 -16.54 -10.68
N VAL A 320 18.20 -16.07 -10.82
CA VAL A 320 18.48 -14.63 -10.89
C VAL A 320 17.81 -14.00 -12.12
N SER A 321 17.84 -14.69 -13.26
CA SER A 321 17.15 -14.23 -14.48
C SER A 321 15.64 -14.16 -14.28
N SER A 322 15.09 -15.16 -13.61
CA SER A 322 13.66 -15.25 -13.32
C SER A 322 13.20 -14.10 -12.44
N LEU A 323 13.93 -13.82 -11.35
CA LEU A 323 13.58 -12.70 -10.44
C LEU A 323 13.77 -11.34 -11.12
N VAL A 324 14.86 -11.11 -11.86
CA VAL A 324 15.05 -9.86 -12.61
C VAL A 324 13.91 -9.63 -13.60
N CYS A 325 13.49 -10.66 -14.34
CA CYS A 325 12.35 -10.55 -15.24
C CYS A 325 11.02 -10.30 -14.47
N PHE A 326 10.85 -10.93 -13.31
CA PHE A 326 9.69 -10.69 -12.46
C PHE A 326 9.61 -9.21 -12.03
N GLU A 327 10.69 -8.67 -11.50
CA GLU A 327 10.71 -7.28 -11.02
C GLU A 327 10.47 -6.26 -12.13
N LEU A 328 11.04 -6.48 -13.31
CA LEU A 328 10.96 -5.54 -14.42
C LEU A 328 9.65 -5.62 -15.22
N PHE A 329 8.98 -6.78 -15.25
CA PHE A 329 7.90 -7.04 -16.19
C PHE A 329 6.62 -7.57 -15.51
N VAL A 330 6.75 -8.52 -14.60
CA VAL A 330 5.58 -9.14 -13.93
C VAL A 330 5.00 -8.22 -12.86
N ARG A 331 5.84 -7.66 -11.99
CA ARG A 331 5.42 -6.76 -10.91
C ARG A 331 4.62 -5.56 -11.42
N PRO A 332 5.05 -4.80 -12.46
CA PRO A 332 4.22 -3.72 -13.02
C PRO A 332 2.90 -4.20 -13.62
N ALA A 333 2.88 -5.38 -14.25
CA ALA A 333 1.65 -5.95 -14.79
C ALA A 333 0.63 -6.31 -13.70
N LEU A 334 1.09 -6.86 -12.57
CA LEU A 334 0.25 -7.14 -11.39
C LEU A 334 -0.34 -5.87 -10.80
N ALA A 335 0.43 -4.77 -10.72
CA ALA A 335 -0.06 -3.49 -10.26
C ALA A 335 -1.21 -2.99 -11.13
N ILE A 336 -1.08 -3.07 -12.47
CA ILE A 336 -2.15 -2.69 -13.40
C ILE A 336 -3.39 -3.57 -13.18
N GLN A 337 -3.25 -4.89 -13.10
CA GLN A 337 -4.37 -5.79 -12.84
C GLN A 337 -5.08 -5.47 -11.52
N ALA A 338 -4.33 -5.07 -10.48
CA ALA A 338 -4.86 -4.61 -9.20
C ALA A 338 -5.43 -3.18 -9.25
N GLY A 339 -5.45 -2.51 -10.41
CA GLY A 339 -5.99 -1.17 -10.60
C GLY A 339 -5.07 -0.03 -10.16
N GLN A 340 -3.79 -0.32 -10.04
CA GLN A 340 -2.75 0.69 -9.79
C GLN A 340 -2.10 1.12 -11.12
N SER A 341 -1.30 2.19 -11.08
CA SER A 341 -0.45 2.52 -12.22
C SER A 341 0.71 1.52 -12.34
N ALA A 342 1.24 1.32 -13.56
CA ALA A 342 2.44 0.52 -13.76
C ALA A 342 3.62 1.03 -12.91
N ALA A 343 3.73 2.34 -12.73
CA ALA A 343 4.77 2.97 -11.91
C ALA A 343 4.66 2.60 -10.42
N ALA A 344 3.43 2.45 -9.90
CA ALA A 344 3.22 2.01 -8.52
C ALA A 344 3.70 0.57 -8.27
N GLY A 345 3.74 -0.26 -9.33
CA GLY A 345 4.28 -1.61 -9.27
C GLY A 345 5.80 -1.68 -9.44
N GLN A 346 6.46 -0.60 -9.86
CA GLN A 346 7.91 -0.61 -10.00
C GLN A 346 8.60 -0.49 -8.64
N ARG A 347 9.73 -1.16 -8.49
CA ARG A 347 10.62 -0.95 -7.35
C ARG A 347 11.17 0.47 -7.37
N PRO A 348 11.40 1.09 -6.23
CA PRO A 348 12.05 2.39 -6.17
C PRO A 348 13.46 2.30 -6.74
N VAL A 349 13.86 3.35 -7.46
CA VAL A 349 15.20 3.48 -8.05
C VAL A 349 15.91 4.68 -7.47
N PHE A 350 17.17 4.50 -7.13
CA PHE A 350 17.99 5.52 -6.49
C PHE A 350 19.34 5.65 -7.18
N PRO A 351 19.88 6.88 -7.34
CA PRO A 351 21.27 7.09 -7.65
C PRO A 351 22.13 6.76 -6.42
N ALA A 352 23.23 6.03 -6.61
CA ALA A 352 24.15 5.66 -5.54
C ALA A 352 25.59 5.73 -6.03
N GLN A 353 26.54 6.06 -5.15
CA GLN A 353 27.96 6.06 -5.46
C GLN A 353 28.53 4.64 -5.40
N LEU A 354 29.27 4.25 -6.40
CA LEU A 354 29.88 2.93 -6.53
C LEU A 354 31.08 2.79 -5.56
N LEU A 355 31.07 1.76 -4.72
CA LEU A 355 32.14 1.50 -3.75
C LEU A 355 33.28 0.63 -4.31
N ALA A 356 33.05 -0.17 -5.33
CA ALA A 356 34.05 -1.01 -5.99
C ALA A 356 33.81 -1.02 -7.51
N ALA A 357 34.89 -1.09 -8.29
CA ALA A 357 34.80 -1.12 -9.75
C ALA A 357 34.00 -2.32 -10.23
N VAL A 358 33.15 -2.12 -11.24
CA VAL A 358 32.30 -3.15 -11.81
C VAL A 358 32.29 -3.13 -13.32
N LYS A 359 32.40 -4.30 -13.94
CA LYS A 359 32.43 -4.43 -15.41
C LYS A 359 31.05 -4.64 -15.99
N GLY A 360 30.63 -3.75 -16.89
CA GLY A 360 29.40 -3.86 -17.66
C GLY A 360 29.46 -4.89 -18.79
N ASN A 361 28.49 -4.82 -19.68
CA ASN A 361 28.42 -5.67 -20.87
C ASN A 361 28.32 -4.82 -22.14
N ALA A 362 29.10 -5.14 -23.15
CA ALA A 362 29.16 -4.36 -24.39
C ALA A 362 27.83 -4.29 -25.15
N LYS A 363 26.99 -5.32 -25.04
CA LYS A 363 25.82 -5.50 -25.91
C LYS A 363 24.48 -5.32 -25.22
N ARG A 364 24.41 -5.48 -23.90
CA ARG A 364 23.15 -5.51 -23.14
C ARG A 364 23.30 -4.81 -21.80
N PRO A 365 22.28 -4.08 -21.33
CA PRO A 365 22.27 -3.58 -19.96
C PRO A 365 22.30 -4.75 -18.98
N VAL A 366 23.00 -4.57 -17.86
CA VAL A 366 23.15 -5.57 -16.80
C VAL A 366 22.48 -5.11 -15.54
N TYR A 367 21.65 -5.94 -14.94
CA TYR A 367 21.15 -5.79 -13.59
C TYR A 367 22.01 -6.65 -12.66
N HIS A 368 22.94 -6.00 -11.97
CA HIS A 368 23.95 -6.65 -11.13
C HIS A 368 23.52 -6.61 -9.66
N PRO A 369 23.52 -7.73 -8.92
CA PRO A 369 23.24 -7.75 -7.50
C PRO A 369 24.19 -6.85 -6.71
N CYS A 370 23.67 -6.03 -5.80
CA CYS A 370 24.47 -5.12 -4.97
C CYS A 370 23.88 -4.97 -3.58
N THR A 371 24.71 -4.45 -2.68
CA THR A 371 24.25 -3.90 -1.40
C THR A 371 24.15 -2.39 -1.54
N LEU A 372 22.94 -1.85 -1.31
CA LEU A 372 22.63 -0.42 -1.26
C LEU A 372 22.63 0.00 0.21
N THR A 373 23.43 1.00 0.58
CA THR A 373 23.55 1.47 1.97
C THR A 373 23.33 2.97 2.03
N GLN A 374 22.61 3.43 3.07
CA GLN A 374 22.45 4.85 3.37
C GLN A 374 23.63 5.30 4.25
N GLU A 375 24.45 6.18 3.71
CA GLU A 375 25.56 6.82 4.42
C GLU A 375 25.22 8.30 4.71
N PRO A 376 25.92 8.97 5.64
CA PRO A 376 25.70 10.40 5.89
C PRO A 376 25.90 11.29 4.66
N ALA A 377 26.78 10.88 3.73
CA ALA A 377 27.06 11.59 2.48
C ALA A 377 26.10 11.26 1.33
N GLY A 378 25.21 10.29 1.49
CA GLY A 378 24.28 9.82 0.47
C GLY A 378 24.25 8.31 0.34
N LEU A 379 23.63 7.81 -0.73
CA LEU A 379 23.52 6.37 -0.98
C LEU A 379 24.81 5.84 -1.63
N THR A 380 25.25 4.68 -1.16
CA THR A 380 26.38 3.93 -1.73
C THR A 380 25.91 2.57 -2.22
N ALA A 381 26.57 2.04 -3.26
CA ALA A 381 26.28 0.75 -3.84
C ALA A 381 27.56 -0.09 -3.93
N GLU A 382 27.58 -1.24 -3.27
CA GLU A 382 28.67 -2.20 -3.36
C GLU A 382 28.25 -3.37 -4.25
N PRO A 383 28.97 -3.61 -5.38
CA PRO A 383 28.69 -4.78 -6.22
C PRO A 383 29.04 -6.07 -5.47
N LEU A 384 28.07 -6.98 -5.38
CA LEU A 384 28.32 -8.28 -4.76
C LEU A 384 29.06 -9.23 -5.71
N PRO A 385 29.93 -10.12 -5.19
CA PRO A 385 30.45 -11.23 -5.97
C PRO A 385 29.29 -12.03 -6.59
N TRP A 386 29.30 -12.19 -7.90
CA TRP A 386 28.18 -12.80 -8.62
C TRP A 386 28.67 -13.79 -9.68
N GLY A 387 28.38 -15.06 -9.46
CA GLY A 387 28.72 -16.18 -10.37
C GLY A 387 27.83 -16.29 -11.61
N GLY A 388 26.91 -15.33 -11.85
CA GLY A 388 26.02 -15.30 -13.01
C GLY A 388 24.56 -15.63 -12.70
N SER A 389 23.79 -15.93 -13.76
CA SER A 389 22.32 -16.04 -13.70
C SER A 389 21.77 -17.18 -12.84
N ALA A 390 22.60 -18.14 -12.47
CA ALA A 390 22.25 -19.27 -11.60
C ALA A 390 22.63 -19.05 -10.11
N ASP A 391 23.35 -17.97 -9.80
CA ASP A 391 23.88 -17.70 -8.46
C ASP A 391 22.82 -17.08 -7.53
N LEU A 392 21.96 -17.93 -6.99
CA LEU A 392 20.93 -17.51 -6.04
C LEU A 392 21.52 -17.09 -4.69
N LEU A 393 22.68 -17.64 -4.29
CA LEU A 393 23.35 -17.23 -3.05
C LEU A 393 23.84 -15.78 -3.12
N GLY A 394 24.46 -15.38 -4.23
CA GLY A 394 24.85 -13.97 -4.46
C GLY A 394 23.65 -13.05 -4.47
N LEU A 395 22.54 -13.46 -5.12
CA LEU A 395 21.30 -12.68 -5.15
C LEU A 395 20.64 -12.55 -3.76
N SER A 396 20.65 -13.60 -2.93
CA SER A 396 20.01 -13.60 -1.62
C SER A 396 20.66 -12.67 -0.59
N ARG A 397 21.87 -12.20 -0.87
CA ARG A 397 22.61 -11.22 -0.06
C ARG A 397 22.39 -9.78 -0.52
N ALA A 398 21.78 -9.61 -1.71
CA ALA A 398 21.53 -8.31 -2.30
C ALA A 398 20.24 -7.71 -1.74
N ASN A 399 20.25 -6.39 -1.50
CA ASN A 399 19.04 -5.60 -1.27
C ASN A 399 18.72 -4.69 -2.46
N GLY A 400 19.46 -4.84 -3.57
CA GLY A 400 19.20 -4.10 -4.80
C GLY A 400 19.90 -4.69 -6.03
N LEU A 401 19.48 -4.17 -7.18
CA LEU A 401 20.07 -4.47 -8.48
C LEU A 401 20.61 -3.18 -9.10
N MET A 402 21.92 -3.06 -9.28
CA MET A 402 22.46 -1.91 -9.98
C MET A 402 22.35 -2.09 -11.50
N LEU A 403 21.91 -1.04 -12.16
CA LEU A 403 21.81 -0.99 -13.62
C LEU A 403 23.13 -0.50 -14.21
N LEU A 404 23.79 -1.38 -14.96
CA LEU A 404 24.96 -1.07 -15.76
C LEU A 404 24.53 -0.95 -17.22
N PRO A 405 24.59 0.25 -17.84
CA PRO A 405 24.17 0.45 -19.22
C PRO A 405 24.95 -0.41 -20.22
N ALA A 406 24.33 -0.74 -21.35
CA ALA A 406 25.05 -1.42 -22.41
C ALA A 406 26.19 -0.55 -22.92
N GLY A 407 27.38 -1.15 -23.06
CA GLY A 407 28.56 -0.44 -23.57
C GLY A 407 29.27 0.48 -22.57
N CYS A 408 28.86 0.51 -21.29
CA CYS A 408 29.51 1.38 -20.28
C CYS A 408 30.96 0.96 -19.96
N GLY A 409 31.42 -0.19 -20.41
CA GLY A 409 32.77 -0.66 -20.08
C GLY A 409 32.90 -1.08 -18.61
N GLU A 410 33.95 -0.62 -17.96
CA GLU A 410 34.18 -0.75 -16.54
C GLU A 410 33.88 0.59 -15.86
N LEU A 411 32.98 0.57 -14.88
CA LEU A 411 32.67 1.73 -14.04
C LEU A 411 33.63 1.77 -12.85
N ALA A 412 34.20 2.93 -12.57
CA ALA A 412 35.16 3.14 -11.50
C ALA A 412 34.49 3.43 -10.15
N VAL A 413 35.25 3.28 -9.08
CA VAL A 413 34.84 3.72 -7.73
C VAL A 413 34.48 5.20 -7.72
N GLY A 414 33.38 5.57 -7.08
CA GLY A 414 32.87 6.95 -6.99
C GLY A 414 31.98 7.36 -8.15
N GLU A 415 31.87 6.58 -9.22
CA GLU A 415 30.88 6.84 -10.26
C GLU A 415 29.46 6.60 -9.76
N THR A 416 28.50 7.36 -10.29
CA THR A 416 27.08 7.20 -9.94
C THR A 416 26.44 6.11 -10.76
N VAL A 417 25.80 5.16 -10.09
CA VAL A 417 24.99 4.08 -10.70
C VAL A 417 23.53 4.21 -10.26
N THR A 418 22.62 3.73 -11.10
CA THR A 418 21.22 3.60 -10.75
C THR A 418 20.96 2.24 -10.10
N VAL A 419 20.36 2.21 -8.92
CA VAL A 419 20.05 0.99 -8.20
C VAL A 419 18.53 0.85 -8.04
N LEU A 420 17.99 -0.28 -8.47
CA LEU A 420 16.64 -0.75 -8.17
C LEU A 420 16.70 -1.41 -6.79
N SER A 421 16.03 -0.83 -5.79
CA SER A 421 16.03 -1.33 -4.42
C SER A 421 14.93 -2.37 -4.18
N PHE A 422 15.26 -3.45 -3.47
CA PHE A 422 14.26 -4.43 -3.02
C PHE A 422 13.50 -3.95 -1.76
N ASP A 423 14.14 -3.10 -0.95
CA ASP A 423 13.61 -2.58 0.31
C ASP A 423 13.20 -1.11 0.20
N SER A 424 12.28 -0.67 1.04
CA SER A 424 12.11 0.75 1.33
C SER A 424 13.31 1.21 2.19
N LEU A 425 14.00 2.29 1.79
CA LEU A 425 15.18 2.82 2.50
C LEU A 425 14.96 3.16 4.00
N SER A 426 13.72 3.09 4.49
CA SER A 426 13.36 3.37 5.89
C SER A 426 13.77 2.28 6.90
N ASN A 427 14.24 1.10 6.45
CA ASN A 427 14.51 -0.05 7.32
C ASN A 427 16.01 -0.38 7.52
N GLN A 428 16.95 0.51 7.15
CA GLN A 428 18.38 0.21 7.22
C GLN A 428 19.14 0.94 8.35
N ALA A 429 18.40 1.42 9.37
CA ALA A 429 19.02 2.05 10.55
C ALA A 429 18.95 1.11 11.77
N GLU A 430 19.53 -0.11 11.68
CA GLU A 430 19.84 -0.96 12.82
C GLU A 430 21.23 -1.61 12.64
#